data_18057c59ffab39feacbbcf2f3b9a2c1d
#
_entry.id   18057c59ffab39feacbbcf2f3b9a2c1d
#
_cell.length_a   1.000
_cell.length_b   1.000
_cell.length_c   1.000
_cell.angle_alpha   90.00
_cell.angle_beta   90.00
_cell.angle_gamma   90.00
#
_symmetry.space_group_name_H-M   'P 1'
#
loop_
_entity.id
_entity.type
_entity.pdbx_description
1 polymer ?
#
loop_
_entity_poly.entity_id
_entity_poly.type
_entity_poly.pdbx_seq_one_letter_code
_entity_poly.pdbx_strand_id
1 'polypeptide(L)'
;MSFARQALTLFSLLAVANGVSAFAESSLTSVGVSLPARLYRNWFAQMASSGGPEVSYRSVGSASAQWALIRQTVDFAVSDAPMQPKDLAKVRRGVVQIPIAGSAIAFGYNQPGCDLKLTQLQDVQLASGRITDWKQLGCESGSLTWVYRSDVSGITDAFTQSMQAFSSQWPLGTGASIRWPADHAIAAEGNSGVAAAIEKRRGAIGYLGLSHLSGSVRAAALQNKAGEFQRPNLISAAKALKAIELDFNLAGSSPNPSLEGAYPIVTLIWVLAYRSGNGENTPAIRAALDFMLSSQAQSQVAELGLIPLEAEMLSKSRPVVERIAQ
;
A
#
# COMPACT_ATOMS: atom_id res chain seq x y z
N MET A 1 30.85 -59.18 58.26
CA MET A 1 29.47 -59.01 57.86
C MET A 1 29.24 -57.54 57.67
N SER A 2 29.30 -57.02 56.43
CA SER A 2 29.08 -55.62 56.14
C SER A 2 28.14 -55.51 54.93
N PHE A 3 26.97 -54.96 55.15
CA PHE A 3 25.95 -54.78 54.11
C PHE A 3 26.22 -53.46 53.41
N ALA A 4 26.57 -53.53 52.12
CA ALA A 4 26.61 -52.36 51.24
C ALA A 4 25.20 -52.01 50.74
N ARG A 5 24.72 -50.79 51.05
CA ARG A 5 23.48 -50.23 50.47
C ARG A 5 23.86 -49.52 49.18
N GLN A 6 23.34 -50.05 48.04
CA GLN A 6 23.34 -49.36 46.75
C GLN A 6 22.20 -48.31 46.73
N ALA A 7 22.54 -47.04 46.57
CA ALA A 7 21.57 -45.99 46.30
C ALA A 7 21.30 -45.93 44.78
N LEU A 8 20.06 -46.21 44.37
CA LEU A 8 19.59 -45.98 43.02
C LEU A 8 19.25 -44.50 42.86
N THR A 9 20.04 -43.80 42.07
CA THR A 9 19.72 -42.40 41.64
C THR A 9 18.79 -42.48 40.44
N LEU A 10 17.52 -42.13 40.60
CA LEU A 10 16.58 -41.88 39.49
C LEU A 10 16.97 -40.59 38.78
N PHE A 11 17.46 -40.68 37.56
CA PHE A 11 17.55 -39.54 36.64
C PHE A 11 16.16 -39.30 36.03
N SER A 12 15.49 -38.23 36.49
CA SER A 12 14.29 -37.73 35.82
C SER A 12 14.69 -37.02 34.53
N LEU A 13 14.45 -37.65 33.37
CA LEU A 13 14.49 -36.98 32.09
C LEU A 13 13.32 -35.99 32.03
N LEU A 14 13.60 -34.69 32.17
CA LEU A 14 12.68 -33.65 31.72
C LEU A 14 12.63 -33.70 30.18
N ALA A 15 11.57 -34.25 29.63
CA ALA A 15 11.21 -34.07 28.23
C ALA A 15 10.83 -32.63 28.03
N VAL A 16 11.74 -31.82 27.46
CA VAL A 16 11.41 -30.51 26.89
C VAL A 16 10.50 -30.84 25.70
N ALA A 17 9.19 -30.71 25.89
CA ALA A 17 8.22 -30.69 24.80
C ALA A 17 8.55 -29.46 23.98
N ASN A 18 9.25 -29.63 22.86
CA ASN A 18 9.30 -28.64 21.78
C ASN A 18 7.86 -28.44 21.33
N GLY A 19 7.27 -27.30 21.72
CA GLY A 19 5.97 -26.89 21.21
C GLY A 19 6.09 -26.78 19.68
N VAL A 20 5.60 -27.79 18.97
CA VAL A 20 5.40 -27.71 17.52
C VAL A 20 4.49 -26.50 17.32
N SER A 21 4.97 -25.52 16.57
CA SER A 21 4.22 -24.28 16.29
C SER A 21 2.86 -24.67 15.72
N ALA A 22 1.77 -24.17 16.32
CA ALA A 22 0.39 -24.50 15.95
C ALA A 22 0.04 -24.11 14.49
N PHE A 23 0.97 -23.49 13.75
CA PHE A 23 0.80 -23.02 12.39
C PHE A 23 1.62 -23.81 11.36
N ALA A 24 2.32 -24.88 11.72
CA ALA A 24 3.22 -25.62 10.83
C ALA A 24 2.53 -26.20 9.56
N GLU A 25 1.20 -26.20 9.49
CA GLU A 25 0.40 -26.70 8.36
C GLU A 25 -0.54 -25.63 7.76
N SER A 26 -0.60 -24.41 8.32
CA SER A 26 -1.51 -23.39 7.83
C SER A 26 -0.90 -22.63 6.66
N SER A 27 -1.46 -22.82 5.46
CA SER A 27 -1.10 -22.08 4.25
C SER A 27 -2.22 -21.13 3.88
N LEU A 28 -1.96 -19.82 3.93
CA LEU A 28 -2.90 -18.78 3.56
C LEU A 28 -2.64 -18.30 2.14
N THR A 29 -3.71 -17.99 1.43
CA THR A 29 -3.66 -17.39 0.09
C THR A 29 -4.05 -15.93 0.14
N SER A 30 -3.25 -15.07 -0.48
CA SER A 30 -3.52 -13.64 -0.55
C SER A 30 -3.21 -13.07 -1.93
N VAL A 31 -4.00 -12.10 -2.32
CA VAL A 31 -3.76 -11.30 -3.52
C VAL A 31 -3.90 -9.81 -3.19
N GLY A 32 -3.24 -8.97 -3.97
CA GLY A 32 -3.31 -7.55 -3.67
C GLY A 32 -2.63 -6.67 -4.69
N VAL A 33 -2.23 -5.51 -4.22
CA VAL A 33 -1.61 -4.45 -5.02
C VAL A 33 -0.09 -4.60 -5.13
N SER A 34 0.50 -4.02 -6.16
CA SER A 34 1.95 -4.06 -6.37
C SER A 34 2.72 -3.18 -5.39
N LEU A 35 2.07 -2.15 -4.84
CA LEU A 35 2.69 -1.12 -4.00
C LEU A 35 3.48 -1.72 -2.81
N PRO A 36 2.90 -2.55 -1.93
CA PRO A 36 3.60 -3.15 -0.81
C PRO A 36 4.16 -4.56 -1.10
N ALA A 37 4.16 -5.02 -2.34
CA ALA A 37 4.46 -6.43 -2.64
C ALA A 37 5.83 -6.90 -2.13
N ARG A 38 6.85 -6.01 -2.15
CA ARG A 38 8.18 -6.33 -1.60
C ARG A 38 8.14 -6.45 -0.08
N LEU A 39 7.42 -5.56 0.60
CA LEU A 39 7.22 -5.60 2.04
C LEU A 39 6.54 -6.90 2.48
N TYR A 40 5.45 -7.27 1.81
CA TYR A 40 4.72 -8.49 2.14
C TYR A 40 5.53 -9.75 1.92
N ARG A 41 6.29 -9.85 0.84
CA ARG A 41 7.19 -11.01 0.65
C ARG A 41 8.21 -11.13 1.78
N ASN A 42 8.79 -10.02 2.23
CA ASN A 42 9.73 -10.05 3.35
C ASN A 42 9.04 -10.46 4.66
N TRP A 43 7.88 -9.89 4.96
CA TRP A 43 7.12 -10.21 6.16
C TRP A 43 6.66 -11.67 6.20
N PHE A 44 6.13 -12.18 5.09
CA PHE A 44 5.65 -13.57 5.03
C PHE A 44 6.79 -14.58 5.13
N ALA A 45 7.93 -14.29 4.49
CA ALA A 45 9.13 -15.11 4.67
C ALA A 45 9.62 -15.12 6.12
N GLN A 46 9.61 -13.96 6.80
CA GLN A 46 9.99 -13.84 8.20
C GLN A 46 9.01 -14.57 9.12
N MET A 47 7.71 -14.45 8.88
CA MET A 47 6.68 -15.18 9.65
C MET A 47 6.88 -16.68 9.52
N ALA A 48 7.01 -17.21 8.31
CA ALA A 48 7.21 -18.64 8.07
C ALA A 48 8.50 -19.15 8.74
N SER A 49 9.61 -18.41 8.64
CA SER A 49 10.88 -18.78 9.30
C SER A 49 10.81 -18.78 10.82
N SER A 50 9.87 -18.07 11.41
CA SER A 50 9.63 -18.00 12.85
C SER A 50 8.56 -19.00 13.33
N GLY A 51 8.14 -19.94 12.48
CA GLY A 51 7.11 -20.94 12.81
C GLY A 51 5.67 -20.40 12.75
N GLY A 52 5.46 -19.25 12.14
CA GLY A 52 4.14 -18.70 11.84
C GLY A 52 3.55 -19.27 10.56
N PRO A 53 2.33 -18.80 10.16
CA PRO A 53 1.67 -19.29 8.97
C PRO A 53 2.44 -18.96 7.69
N GLU A 54 2.43 -19.88 6.72
CA GLU A 54 2.88 -19.62 5.37
C GLU A 54 1.82 -18.78 4.63
N VAL A 55 2.24 -17.75 3.91
CA VAL A 55 1.34 -16.89 3.12
C VAL A 55 1.85 -16.76 1.70
N SER A 56 1.05 -17.16 0.73
CA SER A 56 1.29 -16.86 -0.67
C SER A 56 0.70 -15.48 -1.04
N TYR A 57 1.47 -14.66 -1.77
CA TYR A 57 1.02 -13.34 -2.21
C TYR A 57 1.25 -13.11 -3.70
N ARG A 58 0.22 -12.66 -4.40
CA ARG A 58 0.29 -12.30 -5.82
C ARG A 58 -0.29 -10.91 -6.07
N SER A 59 0.43 -10.07 -6.83
CA SER A 59 -0.04 -8.75 -7.24
C SER A 59 -1.03 -8.85 -8.39
N VAL A 60 -2.23 -8.28 -8.23
CA VAL A 60 -3.33 -8.32 -9.21
C VAL A 60 -4.08 -6.98 -9.33
N GLY A 61 -3.68 -5.96 -8.56
CA GLY A 61 -4.37 -4.66 -8.44
C GLY A 61 -5.56 -4.68 -7.46
N SER A 62 -5.94 -3.50 -6.97
CA SER A 62 -6.95 -3.34 -5.91
C SER A 62 -8.31 -3.95 -6.29
N ALA A 63 -8.82 -3.65 -7.48
CA ALA A 63 -10.13 -4.14 -7.90
C ALA A 63 -10.16 -5.67 -7.99
N SER A 64 -9.16 -6.29 -8.62
CA SER A 64 -9.07 -7.75 -8.72
C SER A 64 -8.93 -8.40 -7.35
N ALA A 65 -8.22 -7.77 -6.42
CA ALA A 65 -8.07 -8.23 -5.05
C ALA A 65 -9.40 -8.17 -4.28
N GLN A 66 -10.13 -7.06 -4.38
CA GLN A 66 -11.47 -6.93 -3.80
C GLN A 66 -12.46 -7.93 -4.40
N TRP A 67 -12.41 -8.18 -5.72
CA TRP A 67 -13.21 -9.20 -6.38
C TRP A 67 -12.87 -10.63 -5.93
N ALA A 68 -11.60 -10.94 -5.71
CA ALA A 68 -11.18 -12.23 -5.17
C ALA A 68 -11.78 -12.46 -3.77
N LEU A 69 -11.80 -11.41 -2.93
CA LEU A 69 -12.43 -11.45 -1.63
C LEU A 69 -13.96 -11.66 -1.74
N ILE A 70 -14.65 -10.91 -2.60
CA ILE A 70 -16.10 -11.08 -2.84
C ILE A 70 -16.42 -12.52 -3.29
N ARG A 71 -15.58 -13.10 -4.16
CA ARG A 71 -15.74 -14.46 -4.67
C ARG A 71 -15.22 -15.54 -3.73
N GLN A 72 -14.65 -15.19 -2.59
CA GLN A 72 -14.11 -16.09 -1.58
C GLN A 72 -13.02 -17.04 -2.13
N THR A 73 -12.14 -16.54 -2.98
CA THR A 73 -11.03 -17.31 -3.59
C THR A 73 -9.70 -17.10 -2.89
N VAL A 74 -9.67 -16.29 -1.84
CA VAL A 74 -8.48 -15.97 -1.03
C VAL A 74 -8.85 -15.87 0.44
N ASP A 75 -7.89 -16.01 1.34
CA ASP A 75 -8.12 -15.86 2.78
C ASP A 75 -8.18 -14.39 3.19
N PHE A 76 -7.38 -13.55 2.55
CA PHE A 76 -7.43 -12.10 2.68
C PHE A 76 -6.94 -11.41 1.41
N ALA A 77 -7.25 -10.15 1.27
CA ALA A 77 -6.82 -9.33 0.13
C ALA A 77 -6.12 -8.06 0.59
N VAL A 78 -5.34 -7.43 -0.29
CA VAL A 78 -4.66 -6.16 -0.01
C VAL A 78 -5.06 -5.13 -1.06
N SER A 79 -5.39 -3.92 -0.59
CA SER A 79 -5.85 -2.83 -1.44
C SER A 79 -5.23 -1.50 -1.02
N ASP A 80 -4.93 -0.63 -1.98
CA ASP A 80 -4.54 0.76 -1.77
C ASP A 80 -5.73 1.74 -1.87
N ALA A 81 -6.94 1.19 -1.83
CA ALA A 81 -8.19 1.90 -1.61
C ALA A 81 -9.13 1.08 -0.72
N PRO A 82 -9.91 1.69 0.18
CA PRO A 82 -10.89 0.96 0.96
C PRO A 82 -12.03 0.44 0.07
N MET A 83 -12.66 -0.65 0.48
CA MET A 83 -13.87 -1.14 -0.20
C MET A 83 -15.02 -0.16 0.01
N GLN A 84 -15.72 0.14 -1.07
CA GLN A 84 -16.91 0.99 -1.01
C GLN A 84 -18.08 0.25 -0.33
N PRO A 85 -19.02 0.94 0.33
CA PRO A 85 -20.16 0.32 1.00
C PRO A 85 -20.95 -0.66 0.13
N LYS A 86 -21.14 -0.35 -1.16
CA LYS A 86 -21.81 -1.22 -2.14
C LYS A 86 -21.08 -2.55 -2.39
N ASP A 87 -19.75 -2.58 -2.22
CA ASP A 87 -18.93 -3.77 -2.44
C ASP A 87 -18.73 -4.55 -1.14
N LEU A 88 -18.66 -3.86 0.01
CA LEU A 88 -18.72 -4.49 1.34
C LEU A 88 -19.99 -5.34 1.50
N ALA A 89 -21.14 -4.85 1.04
CA ALA A 89 -22.43 -5.56 1.09
C ALA A 89 -22.44 -6.86 0.26
N LYS A 90 -21.55 -7.04 -0.71
CA LYS A 90 -21.43 -8.25 -1.53
C LYS A 90 -20.66 -9.38 -0.85
N VAL A 91 -19.89 -9.08 0.20
CA VAL A 91 -19.09 -10.10 0.90
C VAL A 91 -19.93 -10.75 1.99
N ARG A 92 -20.45 -11.95 1.71
CA ARG A 92 -21.38 -12.69 2.61
C ARG A 92 -20.82 -12.92 4.02
N ARG A 93 -19.50 -13.11 4.13
CA ARG A 93 -18.77 -13.36 5.37
C ARG A 93 -18.47 -12.08 6.16
N GLY A 94 -18.92 -10.91 5.67
CA GLY A 94 -18.52 -9.60 6.16
C GLY A 94 -17.04 -9.32 5.91
N VAL A 95 -16.63 -8.07 6.08
CA VAL A 95 -15.23 -7.65 5.89
C VAL A 95 -14.79 -6.81 7.08
N VAL A 96 -13.56 -7.01 7.52
CA VAL A 96 -12.79 -6.05 8.29
C VAL A 96 -11.75 -5.43 7.37
N GLN A 97 -11.57 -4.10 7.45
CA GLN A 97 -10.56 -3.35 6.71
C GLN A 97 -9.56 -2.82 7.72
N ILE A 98 -8.30 -3.16 7.56
CA ILE A 98 -7.25 -2.83 8.52
C ILE A 98 -6.13 -2.11 7.79
N PRO A 99 -5.92 -0.79 8.02
CA PRO A 99 -4.77 -0.10 7.49
C PRO A 99 -3.47 -0.71 8.04
N ILE A 100 -2.49 -0.90 7.17
CA ILE A 100 -1.22 -1.56 7.50
C ILE A 100 -0.02 -0.63 7.28
N ALA A 101 -0.09 0.24 6.29
CA ALA A 101 0.95 1.20 5.95
C ALA A 101 0.36 2.35 5.14
N GLY A 102 1.15 3.39 4.90
CA GLY A 102 0.83 4.45 3.96
C GLY A 102 1.84 4.54 2.82
N SER A 103 1.49 5.34 1.80
CA SER A 103 2.40 5.71 0.72
C SER A 103 2.12 7.12 0.21
N ALA A 104 3.18 7.81 -0.25
CA ALA A 104 3.05 8.97 -1.13
C ALA A 104 2.88 8.48 -2.58
N ILE A 105 2.09 9.21 -3.36
CA ILE A 105 1.95 9.02 -4.80
C ILE A 105 2.72 10.14 -5.49
N ALA A 106 3.85 9.80 -6.09
CA ALA A 106 4.77 10.74 -6.71
C ALA A 106 4.45 10.96 -8.18
N PHE A 107 4.68 12.18 -8.67
CA PHE A 107 4.91 12.40 -10.10
C PHE A 107 6.37 12.02 -10.40
N GLY A 108 6.56 10.82 -10.91
CA GLY A 108 7.86 10.33 -11.36
C GLY A 108 8.13 10.78 -12.79
N TYR A 109 9.34 11.24 -13.09
CA TYR A 109 9.70 11.73 -14.43
C TYR A 109 11.14 11.38 -14.83
N ASN A 110 11.39 11.38 -16.14
CA ASN A 110 12.70 11.18 -16.75
C ASN A 110 12.98 12.33 -17.74
N GLN A 111 13.39 13.49 -17.21
CA GLN A 111 13.87 14.64 -17.99
C GLN A 111 15.18 15.15 -17.37
N PRO A 112 16.34 14.73 -17.88
CA PRO A 112 17.63 15.17 -17.38
C PRO A 112 17.77 16.68 -17.40
N GLY A 113 18.40 17.24 -16.38
CA GLY A 113 18.61 18.70 -16.25
C GLY A 113 17.39 19.48 -15.72
N CYS A 114 16.20 18.86 -15.64
CA CYS A 114 15.01 19.50 -15.09
C CYS A 114 14.88 19.28 -13.58
N ASP A 115 14.71 20.33 -12.80
CA ASP A 115 14.33 20.28 -11.38
C ASP A 115 12.85 20.64 -11.24
N LEU A 116 11.99 19.65 -11.51
CA LEU A 116 10.56 19.85 -11.68
C LEU A 116 9.86 20.22 -10.38
N LYS A 117 9.11 21.34 -10.44
CA LYS A 117 8.19 21.80 -9.40
C LYS A 117 6.84 22.07 -10.07
N LEU A 118 5.77 21.50 -9.54
CA LEU A 118 4.44 21.60 -10.13
C LEU A 118 3.48 22.28 -9.15
N THR A 119 2.79 23.31 -9.62
CA THR A 119 1.63 23.88 -8.92
C THR A 119 0.45 22.91 -9.07
N GLN A 120 -0.54 22.98 -8.17
CA GLN A 120 -1.73 22.12 -8.25
C GLN A 120 -2.45 22.23 -9.60
N LEU A 121 -2.47 23.43 -10.20
CA LEU A 121 -3.05 23.61 -11.52
C LEU A 121 -2.22 22.92 -12.62
N GLN A 122 -0.89 22.97 -12.53
CA GLN A 122 0.00 22.27 -13.48
C GLN A 122 -0.13 20.75 -13.35
N ASP A 123 -0.31 20.20 -12.12
CA ASP A 123 -0.58 18.77 -11.91
C ASP A 123 -1.84 18.34 -12.69
N VAL A 124 -2.91 19.10 -12.56
CA VAL A 124 -4.18 18.87 -13.26
C VAL A 124 -4.04 18.99 -14.77
N GLN A 125 -3.37 20.05 -15.26
CA GLN A 125 -3.17 20.30 -16.69
C GLN A 125 -2.30 19.22 -17.33
N LEU A 126 -1.26 18.77 -16.63
CA LEU A 126 -0.36 17.72 -17.09
C LEU A 126 -1.10 16.38 -17.18
N ALA A 127 -1.76 15.95 -16.10
CA ALA A 127 -2.49 14.69 -16.07
C ALA A 127 -3.71 14.68 -17.02
N SER A 128 -4.29 15.82 -17.35
CA SER A 128 -5.38 15.95 -18.34
C SER A 128 -4.90 16.12 -19.78
N GLY A 129 -3.57 16.07 -20.05
CA GLY A 129 -3.02 16.19 -21.40
C GLY A 129 -3.00 17.60 -21.99
N ARG A 130 -3.20 18.63 -21.17
CA ARG A 130 -3.12 20.04 -21.62
C ARG A 130 -1.69 20.57 -21.69
N ILE A 131 -0.77 19.97 -20.91
CA ILE A 131 0.68 20.20 -20.98
C ILE A 131 1.29 19.05 -21.76
N THR A 132 1.92 19.35 -22.89
CA THR A 132 2.47 18.38 -23.84
C THR A 132 3.94 18.61 -24.18
N ASP A 133 4.52 19.72 -23.72
CA ASP A 133 5.94 20.05 -23.90
C ASP A 133 6.57 20.48 -22.57
N TRP A 134 7.78 20.00 -22.31
CA TRP A 134 8.55 20.30 -21.11
C TRP A 134 8.86 21.78 -20.91
N LYS A 135 8.91 22.57 -22.00
CA LYS A 135 9.10 24.01 -21.94
C LYS A 135 7.96 24.71 -21.17
N GLN A 136 6.73 24.16 -21.22
CA GLN A 136 5.58 24.70 -20.47
C GLN A 136 5.75 24.55 -18.94
N LEU A 137 6.69 23.69 -18.53
CA LEU A 137 7.06 23.45 -17.13
C LEU A 137 8.40 24.10 -16.74
N GLY A 138 8.96 24.96 -17.61
CA GLY A 138 10.21 25.65 -17.35
C GLY A 138 11.48 24.82 -17.56
N CYS A 139 11.36 23.68 -18.23
CA CYS A 139 12.50 22.80 -18.56
C CYS A 139 12.90 22.97 -20.04
N GLU A 140 13.97 22.27 -20.47
CA GLU A 140 14.35 22.17 -21.85
C GLU A 140 13.18 21.65 -22.71
N SER A 141 12.92 22.32 -23.85
CA SER A 141 11.82 21.93 -24.75
C SER A 141 11.95 20.51 -25.23
N GLY A 142 10.84 19.81 -25.28
CA GLY A 142 10.73 18.42 -25.72
C GLY A 142 9.35 17.86 -25.48
N SER A 143 8.96 16.91 -26.31
CA SER A 143 7.66 16.23 -26.18
C SER A 143 7.52 15.54 -24.82
N LEU A 144 6.42 15.80 -24.15
CA LEU A 144 6.06 15.16 -22.90
C LEU A 144 5.22 13.92 -23.18
N THR A 145 5.55 12.80 -22.53
CA THR A 145 4.78 11.56 -22.60
C THR A 145 4.19 11.25 -21.24
N TRP A 146 2.86 11.19 -21.14
CA TRP A 146 2.16 10.80 -19.93
C TRP A 146 2.14 9.28 -19.74
N VAL A 147 2.53 8.77 -18.58
CA VAL A 147 2.49 7.34 -18.26
C VAL A 147 1.44 7.09 -17.17
N TYR A 148 0.48 6.23 -17.47
CA TYR A 148 -0.64 5.95 -16.57
C TYR A 148 -0.85 4.45 -16.33
N ARG A 149 -1.59 4.11 -15.28
CA ARG A 149 -1.93 2.73 -14.91
C ARG A 149 -2.97 2.15 -15.88
N SER A 150 -2.64 1.01 -16.50
CA SER A 150 -3.57 0.26 -17.35
C SER A 150 -4.50 -0.65 -16.55
N ASP A 151 -4.10 -1.06 -15.36
CA ASP A 151 -4.90 -1.87 -14.44
C ASP A 151 -5.83 -1.00 -13.56
N VAL A 152 -6.86 -1.63 -13.01
CA VAL A 152 -7.79 -0.97 -12.07
C VAL A 152 -7.11 -0.84 -10.70
N SER A 153 -6.73 0.36 -10.32
CA SER A 153 -5.78 0.64 -9.24
C SER A 153 -6.33 1.64 -8.22
N GLY A 154 -6.19 1.33 -6.93
CA GLY A 154 -6.48 2.30 -5.86
C GLY A 154 -5.52 3.49 -5.85
N ILE A 155 -4.28 3.33 -6.37
CA ILE A 155 -3.37 4.47 -6.62
C ILE A 155 -3.99 5.45 -7.63
N THR A 156 -4.63 4.95 -8.70
CA THR A 156 -5.36 5.80 -9.66
C THR A 156 -6.54 6.49 -8.98
N ASP A 157 -7.27 5.79 -8.12
CA ASP A 157 -8.39 6.37 -7.37
C ASP A 157 -7.92 7.51 -6.45
N ALA A 158 -6.92 7.28 -5.61
CA ALA A 158 -6.36 8.30 -4.72
C ALA A 158 -5.76 9.50 -5.50
N PHE A 159 -5.05 9.21 -6.61
CA PHE A 159 -4.50 10.23 -7.49
C PHE A 159 -5.59 11.11 -8.08
N THR A 160 -6.64 10.53 -8.66
CA THR A 160 -7.72 11.28 -9.33
C THR A 160 -8.57 12.06 -8.33
N GLN A 161 -8.78 11.55 -7.11
CA GLN A 161 -9.40 12.30 -6.01
C GLN A 161 -8.57 13.54 -5.65
N SER A 162 -7.23 13.42 -5.62
CA SER A 162 -6.35 14.56 -5.38
C SER A 162 -6.40 15.58 -6.54
N MET A 163 -6.41 15.13 -7.79
CA MET A 163 -6.58 16.04 -8.95
C MET A 163 -7.90 16.83 -8.88
N GLN A 164 -8.99 16.15 -8.50
CA GLN A 164 -10.29 16.78 -8.29
C GLN A 164 -10.26 17.82 -7.15
N ALA A 165 -9.51 17.52 -6.07
CA ALA A 165 -9.35 18.42 -4.93
C ALA A 165 -8.39 19.60 -5.20
N PHE A 166 -7.46 19.43 -6.16
CA PHE A 166 -6.51 20.49 -6.54
C PHE A 166 -7.17 21.57 -7.38
N SER A 167 -8.08 21.20 -8.28
CA SER A 167 -8.74 22.18 -9.14
C SER A 167 -10.09 21.67 -9.67
N SER A 168 -11.08 22.57 -9.68
CA SER A 168 -12.35 22.36 -10.37
C SER A 168 -12.20 22.19 -11.90
N GLN A 169 -11.03 22.51 -12.44
CA GLN A 169 -10.71 22.32 -13.86
C GLN A 169 -10.34 20.85 -14.21
N TRP A 170 -10.29 19.93 -13.24
CA TRP A 170 -10.07 18.50 -13.50
C TRP A 170 -11.23 17.88 -14.30
N PRO A 171 -11.02 17.41 -15.56
CA PRO A 171 -12.13 17.07 -16.45
C PRO A 171 -12.42 15.55 -16.51
N LEU A 172 -11.55 14.69 -15.91
CA LEU A 172 -11.58 13.25 -16.18
C LEU A 172 -12.36 12.45 -15.12
N GLY A 173 -12.88 13.11 -14.06
CA GLY A 173 -13.56 12.44 -12.95
C GLY A 173 -12.60 11.67 -12.04
N THR A 174 -13.15 10.91 -11.10
CA THR A 174 -12.40 10.13 -10.11
C THR A 174 -12.70 8.64 -10.22
N GLY A 175 -11.75 7.80 -9.83
CA GLY A 175 -11.95 6.36 -9.77
C GLY A 175 -10.67 5.55 -9.99
N ALA A 176 -10.77 4.27 -9.70
CA ALA A 176 -9.65 3.33 -9.84
C ALA A 176 -9.28 3.04 -11.32
N SER A 177 -10.14 3.42 -12.25
CA SER A 177 -9.90 3.40 -13.70
C SER A 177 -10.68 4.55 -14.32
N ILE A 178 -10.01 5.38 -15.09
CA ILE A 178 -10.61 6.48 -15.83
C ILE A 178 -10.15 6.45 -17.29
N ARG A 179 -10.83 7.18 -18.15
CA ARG A 179 -10.41 7.32 -19.55
C ARG A 179 -9.35 8.42 -19.67
N TRP A 180 -8.10 8.01 -19.80
CA TRP A 180 -6.98 8.94 -20.01
C TRP A 180 -6.96 9.49 -21.44
N PRO A 181 -6.43 10.71 -21.67
CA PRO A 181 -6.13 11.19 -23.01
C PRO A 181 -5.20 10.22 -23.74
N ALA A 182 -5.53 9.89 -25.00
CA ALA A 182 -4.77 8.90 -25.77
C ALA A 182 -3.49 9.48 -26.39
N ASP A 183 -3.49 10.79 -26.68
CA ASP A 183 -2.38 11.46 -27.35
C ASP A 183 -1.19 11.57 -26.39
N HIS A 184 -0.01 11.14 -26.85
CA HIS A 184 1.24 11.18 -26.08
C HIS A 184 1.19 10.45 -24.73
N ALA A 185 0.39 9.35 -24.63
CA ALA A 185 0.23 8.60 -23.41
C ALA A 185 0.64 7.13 -23.56
N ILE A 186 1.16 6.54 -22.49
CA ILE A 186 1.56 5.12 -22.39
C ILE A 186 0.82 4.48 -21.22
N ALA A 187 0.13 3.39 -21.50
CA ALA A 187 -0.48 2.52 -20.50
C ALA A 187 0.56 1.52 -19.94
N ALA A 188 0.65 1.39 -18.63
CA ALA A 188 1.59 0.49 -17.96
C ALA A 188 0.95 -0.21 -16.76
N GLU A 189 1.21 -1.50 -16.60
CA GLU A 189 0.61 -2.31 -15.55
C GLU A 189 1.41 -2.19 -14.23
N GLY A 190 0.72 -1.90 -13.15
CA GLY A 190 1.31 -1.79 -11.81
C GLY A 190 2.26 -0.61 -11.65
N ASN A 191 2.70 -0.36 -10.42
CA ASN A 191 3.70 0.69 -10.14
C ASN A 191 5.06 0.40 -10.82
N SER A 192 5.47 -0.86 -10.84
CA SER A 192 6.75 -1.27 -11.49
C SER A 192 6.72 -1.06 -12.99
N GLY A 193 5.58 -1.32 -13.65
CA GLY A 193 5.42 -1.06 -15.08
C GLY A 193 5.48 0.43 -15.41
N VAL A 194 4.84 1.28 -14.58
CA VAL A 194 4.92 2.74 -14.73
C VAL A 194 6.36 3.23 -14.54
N ALA A 195 7.06 2.77 -13.49
CA ALA A 195 8.47 3.12 -13.26
C ALA A 195 9.35 2.74 -14.45
N ALA A 196 9.23 1.51 -14.94
CA ALA A 196 9.99 1.02 -16.08
C ALA A 196 9.70 1.79 -17.39
N ALA A 197 8.44 2.16 -17.62
CA ALA A 197 8.05 2.95 -18.79
C ALA A 197 8.65 4.36 -18.76
N ILE A 198 8.66 5.00 -17.57
CA ILE A 198 9.28 6.32 -17.37
C ILE A 198 10.80 6.21 -17.52
N GLU A 199 11.45 5.22 -16.91
CA GLU A 199 12.90 5.04 -16.96
C GLU A 199 13.42 4.86 -18.38
N LYS A 200 12.72 4.10 -19.20
CA LYS A 200 13.09 3.79 -20.58
C LYS A 200 12.91 4.96 -21.56
N ARG A 201 12.16 6.01 -21.18
CA ARG A 201 11.79 7.07 -22.10
C ARG A 201 12.13 8.46 -21.58
N ARG A 202 13.11 9.14 -22.17
CA ARG A 202 13.35 10.56 -21.92
C ARG A 202 12.09 11.37 -22.27
N GLY A 203 11.70 12.32 -21.40
CA GLY A 203 10.49 13.10 -21.54
C GLY A 203 9.23 12.42 -21.02
N ALA A 204 9.33 11.22 -20.45
CA ALA A 204 8.19 10.57 -19.80
C ALA A 204 7.98 11.09 -18.36
N ILE A 205 6.71 11.19 -17.97
CA ILE A 205 6.25 11.54 -16.63
C ILE A 205 4.96 10.77 -16.34
N GLY A 206 4.76 10.35 -15.09
CA GLY A 206 3.56 9.63 -14.68
C GLY A 206 3.44 9.57 -13.17
N TYR A 207 2.41 8.89 -12.66
CA TYR A 207 2.18 8.77 -11.22
C TYR A 207 2.42 7.33 -10.75
N LEU A 208 3.10 7.19 -9.60
CA LEU A 208 3.42 5.90 -8.99
C LEU A 208 3.70 6.05 -7.49
N GLY A 209 3.65 4.96 -6.75
CA GLY A 209 4.03 4.98 -5.34
C GLY A 209 5.50 5.28 -5.13
N LEU A 210 5.80 6.07 -4.10
CA LEU A 210 7.16 6.50 -3.73
C LEU A 210 8.16 5.33 -3.67
N SER A 211 7.74 4.18 -3.14
CA SER A 211 8.55 2.97 -3.01
C SER A 211 9.01 2.35 -4.35
N HIS A 212 8.50 2.84 -5.48
CA HIS A 212 8.83 2.37 -6.83
C HIS A 212 9.70 3.37 -7.62
N LEU A 213 10.06 4.50 -7.04
CA LEU A 213 11.06 5.39 -7.64
C LEU A 213 12.42 4.70 -7.63
N SER A 214 13.00 4.52 -8.80
CA SER A 214 14.29 3.82 -8.97
C SER A 214 15.02 4.31 -10.21
N GLY A 215 16.29 3.99 -10.30
CA GLY A 215 17.12 4.30 -11.46
C GLY A 215 17.19 5.80 -11.77
N SER A 216 16.86 6.18 -12.99
CA SER A 216 16.85 7.57 -13.47
C SER A 216 15.54 8.31 -13.21
N VAL A 217 14.52 7.64 -12.63
CA VAL A 217 13.22 8.25 -12.35
C VAL A 217 13.34 9.20 -11.16
N ARG A 218 13.13 10.48 -11.42
CA ARG A 218 13.15 11.55 -10.41
C ARG A 218 11.71 11.88 -9.98
N ALA A 219 11.53 12.39 -8.77
CA ALA A 219 10.23 12.85 -8.29
C ALA A 219 10.11 14.38 -8.38
N ALA A 220 9.00 14.87 -8.90
CA ALA A 220 8.66 16.29 -8.86
C ALA A 220 8.38 16.76 -7.42
N ALA A 221 8.66 18.04 -7.14
CA ALA A 221 8.11 18.71 -5.97
C ALA A 221 6.71 19.20 -6.31
N LEU A 222 5.71 18.86 -5.50
CA LEU A 222 4.32 19.27 -5.71
C LEU A 222 3.92 20.35 -4.73
N GLN A 223 3.16 21.32 -5.20
CA GLN A 223 2.61 22.36 -4.34
C GLN A 223 1.49 21.78 -3.46
N ASN A 224 1.62 21.90 -2.14
CA ASN A 224 0.57 21.55 -1.21
C ASN A 224 -0.48 22.67 -1.06
N LYS A 225 -1.53 22.40 -0.29
CA LYS A 225 -2.60 23.37 -0.05
C LYS A 225 -2.15 24.65 0.69
N ALA A 226 -1.03 24.57 1.44
CA ALA A 226 -0.41 25.72 2.09
C ALA A 226 0.45 26.57 1.13
N GLY A 227 0.57 26.19 -0.14
CA GLY A 227 1.38 26.88 -1.15
C GLY A 227 2.84 26.47 -1.19
N GLU A 228 3.27 25.51 -0.37
CA GLU A 228 4.65 25.04 -0.27
C GLU A 228 4.93 23.94 -1.28
N PHE A 229 6.13 23.92 -1.87
CA PHE A 229 6.58 22.83 -2.74
C PHE A 229 7.23 21.72 -1.91
N GLN A 230 6.59 20.56 -1.88
CA GLN A 230 7.04 19.39 -1.13
C GLN A 230 7.51 18.26 -2.07
N ARG A 231 8.73 17.76 -1.87
CA ARG A 231 9.15 16.50 -2.50
C ARG A 231 8.58 15.33 -1.72
N PRO A 232 8.20 14.22 -2.40
CA PRO A 232 7.74 13.04 -1.71
C PRO A 232 8.90 12.43 -0.89
N ASN A 233 8.70 12.35 0.40
CA ASN A 233 9.57 11.67 1.34
C ASN A 233 8.75 11.14 2.53
N LEU A 234 9.36 10.29 3.35
CA LEU A 234 8.65 9.66 4.47
C LEU A 234 8.09 10.68 5.47
N ILE A 235 8.80 11.78 5.72
CA ILE A 235 8.41 12.80 6.72
C ILE A 235 7.21 13.59 6.22
N SER A 236 7.28 14.15 5.00
CA SER A 236 6.18 14.95 4.43
C SER A 236 4.93 14.10 4.16
N ALA A 237 5.11 12.82 3.80
CA ALA A 237 4.02 11.89 3.62
C ALA A 237 3.38 11.45 4.96
N ALA A 238 4.17 11.19 6.00
CA ALA A 238 3.65 10.89 7.32
C ALA A 238 2.81 12.04 7.89
N LYS A 239 3.26 13.31 7.69
CA LYS A 239 2.44 14.48 8.04
C LYS A 239 1.08 14.46 7.32
N ALA A 240 1.06 14.12 6.03
CA ALA A 240 -0.16 14.07 5.24
C ALA A 240 -1.12 12.96 5.71
N LEU A 241 -0.59 11.79 6.11
CA LEU A 241 -1.41 10.69 6.62
C LEU A 241 -2.17 11.04 7.89
N LYS A 242 -1.67 11.97 8.71
CA LYS A 242 -2.37 12.47 9.92
C LYS A 242 -3.70 13.16 9.61
N ALA A 243 -3.85 13.67 8.39
CA ALA A 243 -5.11 14.28 7.94
C ALA A 243 -6.17 13.26 7.49
N ILE A 244 -5.84 11.97 7.48
CA ILE A 244 -6.79 10.91 7.12
C ILE A 244 -7.59 10.55 8.36
N GLU A 245 -8.86 10.97 8.39
CA GLU A 245 -9.82 10.53 9.39
C GLU A 245 -10.39 9.18 8.98
N LEU A 246 -10.27 8.19 9.87
CA LEU A 246 -10.80 6.85 9.64
C LEU A 246 -12.23 6.76 10.20
N ASP A 247 -13.15 6.27 9.38
CA ASP A 247 -14.51 5.95 9.82
C ASP A 247 -14.56 4.68 10.70
N PHE A 248 -15.75 4.23 11.07
CA PHE A 248 -15.94 3.04 11.90
C PHE A 248 -15.52 1.73 11.22
N ASN A 249 -15.38 1.72 9.89
CA ASN A 249 -14.85 0.60 9.10
C ASN A 249 -13.34 0.77 8.81
N LEU A 250 -12.69 1.73 9.42
CA LEU A 250 -11.29 2.10 9.16
C LEU A 250 -11.01 2.47 7.68
N ALA A 251 -12.03 2.94 6.98
CA ALA A 251 -11.88 3.57 5.67
C ALA A 251 -11.65 5.07 5.85
N GLY A 252 -10.84 5.66 4.99
CA GLY A 252 -10.58 7.10 5.02
C GLY A 252 -9.67 7.55 3.87
N SER A 253 -9.77 8.81 3.51
CA SER A 253 -8.86 9.46 2.56
C SER A 253 -8.76 10.95 2.92
N SER A 254 -7.68 11.58 2.50
CA SER A 254 -7.49 13.03 2.63
C SER A 254 -6.85 13.56 1.35
N PRO A 255 -7.62 13.72 0.26
CA PRO A 255 -7.10 14.32 -0.95
C PRO A 255 -6.79 15.81 -0.69
N ASN A 256 -5.54 16.21 -0.97
CA ASN A 256 -5.03 17.55 -0.74
C ASN A 256 -5.08 18.02 0.74
N PRO A 257 -4.35 17.34 1.65
CA PRO A 257 -4.34 17.70 3.08
C PRO A 257 -3.82 19.12 3.30
N SER A 258 -4.42 19.82 4.28
CA SER A 258 -4.11 21.24 4.55
C SER A 258 -2.98 21.47 5.56
N LEU A 259 -2.31 20.41 6.03
CA LEU A 259 -1.23 20.50 7.00
C LEU A 259 0.04 21.09 6.35
N GLU A 260 0.66 22.05 7.03
CA GLU A 260 1.95 22.64 6.64
C GLU A 260 3.04 21.56 6.55
N GLY A 261 3.85 21.60 5.50
CA GLY A 261 4.88 20.60 5.22
C GLY A 261 4.36 19.22 4.83
N ALA A 262 3.04 19.03 4.64
CA ALA A 262 2.46 17.78 4.17
C ALA A 262 2.64 17.61 2.66
N TYR A 263 2.94 16.38 2.22
CA TYR A 263 2.93 16.03 0.80
C TYR A 263 1.48 15.86 0.31
N PRO A 264 1.10 16.43 -0.86
CA PRO A 264 -0.33 16.59 -1.18
C PRO A 264 -1.06 15.34 -1.63
N ILE A 265 -0.36 14.27 -2.03
CA ILE A 265 -0.99 13.05 -2.55
C ILE A 265 -0.49 11.82 -1.77
N VAL A 266 -1.33 11.30 -0.89
CA VAL A 266 -1.05 10.11 -0.08
C VAL A 266 -2.22 9.14 -0.09
N THR A 267 -1.94 7.89 0.21
CA THR A 267 -2.95 6.87 0.46
C THR A 267 -2.52 5.93 1.58
N LEU A 268 -3.47 5.23 2.17
CA LEU A 268 -3.21 4.07 3.01
C LEU A 268 -3.21 2.79 2.18
N ILE A 269 -2.74 1.72 2.80
CA ILE A 269 -2.77 0.35 2.28
C ILE A 269 -3.52 -0.46 3.31
N TRP A 270 -4.57 -1.15 2.89
CA TRP A 270 -5.43 -1.95 3.75
C TRP A 270 -5.27 -3.44 3.49
N VAL A 271 -5.29 -4.23 4.55
CA VAL A 271 -5.66 -5.64 4.45
C VAL A 271 -7.18 -5.72 4.64
N LEU A 272 -7.80 -6.50 3.76
CA LEU A 272 -9.23 -6.81 3.74
C LEU A 272 -9.37 -8.29 4.11
N ALA A 273 -9.91 -8.60 5.27
CA ALA A 273 -10.11 -9.97 5.73
C ALA A 273 -11.58 -10.24 6.03
N TYR A 274 -12.00 -11.50 5.96
CA TYR A 274 -13.37 -11.85 6.31
C TYR A 274 -13.58 -11.69 7.81
N ARG A 275 -14.74 -11.12 8.19
CA ARG A 275 -15.14 -11.00 9.59
C ARG A 275 -15.44 -12.34 10.22
N SER A 276 -16.00 -13.30 9.46
CA SER A 276 -16.40 -14.62 9.96
C SER A 276 -16.30 -15.70 8.89
N GLY A 277 -16.48 -16.96 9.26
CA GLY A 277 -16.42 -18.08 8.33
C GLY A 277 -15.00 -18.44 7.90
N ASN A 278 -13.98 -18.08 8.67
CA ASN A 278 -12.56 -18.38 8.38
C ASN A 278 -12.16 -19.82 8.77
N GLY A 279 -13.02 -20.51 9.51
CA GLY A 279 -12.77 -21.89 9.94
C GLY A 279 -11.44 -22.04 10.68
N GLU A 280 -10.72 -23.08 10.35
CA GLU A 280 -9.39 -23.38 10.94
C GLU A 280 -8.31 -22.36 10.60
N ASN A 281 -8.49 -21.55 9.56
CA ASN A 281 -7.56 -20.48 9.18
C ASN A 281 -7.65 -19.24 10.09
N THR A 282 -8.65 -19.14 10.96
CA THR A 282 -8.85 -17.98 11.85
C THR A 282 -7.61 -17.62 12.67
N PRO A 283 -6.97 -18.54 13.39
CA PRO A 283 -5.76 -18.23 14.16
C PRO A 283 -4.59 -17.76 13.28
N ALA A 284 -4.42 -18.38 12.12
CA ALA A 284 -3.36 -18.04 11.17
C ALA A 284 -3.55 -16.63 10.56
N ILE A 285 -4.79 -16.26 10.20
CA ILE A 285 -5.13 -14.93 9.69
C ILE A 285 -4.87 -13.87 10.77
N ARG A 286 -5.32 -14.10 12.02
CA ARG A 286 -5.06 -13.19 13.14
C ARG A 286 -3.56 -13.03 13.38
N ALA A 287 -2.79 -14.12 13.45
CA ALA A 287 -1.35 -14.08 13.65
C ALA A 287 -0.63 -13.28 12.55
N ALA A 288 -1.05 -13.44 11.29
CA ALA A 288 -0.50 -12.67 10.18
C ALA A 288 -0.77 -11.16 10.33
N LEU A 289 -1.98 -10.77 10.70
CA LEU A 289 -2.37 -9.38 10.90
C LEU A 289 -1.72 -8.75 12.13
N ASP A 290 -1.65 -9.49 13.25
CA ASP A 290 -0.96 -9.05 14.47
C ASP A 290 0.53 -8.81 14.21
N PHE A 291 1.16 -9.71 13.43
CA PHE A 291 2.54 -9.51 13.00
C PHE A 291 2.68 -8.22 12.18
N MET A 292 1.84 -7.99 11.16
CA MET A 292 1.90 -6.78 10.31
C MET A 292 1.72 -5.48 11.12
N LEU A 293 0.94 -5.52 12.21
CA LEU A 293 0.70 -4.39 13.11
C LEU A 293 1.72 -4.32 14.27
N SER A 294 2.66 -5.27 14.37
CA SER A 294 3.68 -5.29 15.41
C SER A 294 4.71 -4.17 15.21
N SER A 295 5.38 -3.76 16.29
CA SER A 295 6.48 -2.78 16.21
C SER A 295 7.63 -3.28 15.34
N GLN A 296 7.89 -4.60 15.35
CA GLN A 296 8.90 -5.24 14.52
C GLN A 296 8.59 -5.10 13.02
N ALA A 297 7.37 -5.39 12.60
CA ALA A 297 6.97 -5.26 11.20
C ALA A 297 6.91 -3.78 10.78
N GLN A 298 6.36 -2.91 11.63
CA GLN A 298 6.24 -1.48 11.34
C GLN A 298 7.59 -0.77 11.20
N SER A 299 8.64 -1.20 11.92
CA SER A 299 9.99 -0.64 11.75
C SER A 299 10.59 -0.90 10.35
N GLN A 300 10.18 -1.98 9.68
CA GLN A 300 10.66 -2.34 8.34
C GLN A 300 9.95 -1.57 7.20
N VAL A 301 8.79 -0.97 7.48
CA VAL A 301 7.97 -0.29 6.47
C VAL A 301 8.74 0.86 5.81
N ALA A 302 9.43 1.66 6.61
CA ALA A 302 10.19 2.83 6.15
C ALA A 302 11.38 2.46 5.24
N GLU A 303 12.03 1.33 5.51
CA GLU A 303 13.19 0.84 4.72
C GLU A 303 12.83 0.55 3.27
N LEU A 304 11.55 0.28 3.01
CA LEU A 304 11.03 -0.02 1.67
C LEU A 304 10.29 1.17 1.04
N GLY A 305 10.46 2.38 1.57
CA GLY A 305 9.88 3.61 1.01
C GLY A 305 8.36 3.72 1.23
N LEU A 306 7.80 2.98 2.18
CA LEU A 306 6.43 3.09 2.65
C LEU A 306 6.38 3.85 3.99
N ILE A 307 5.22 4.33 4.38
CA ILE A 307 5.07 5.10 5.60
C ILE A 307 4.49 4.20 6.68
N PRO A 308 5.20 3.99 7.82
CA PRO A 308 4.66 3.26 8.96
C PRO A 308 3.40 3.94 9.50
N LEU A 309 2.49 3.15 10.05
CA LEU A 309 1.31 3.70 10.73
C LEU A 309 1.72 4.38 12.03
N GLU A 310 1.11 5.52 12.30
CA GLU A 310 1.26 6.19 13.58
C GLU A 310 0.53 5.45 14.71
N ALA A 311 0.94 5.72 15.95
CA ALA A 311 0.42 5.04 17.13
C ALA A 311 -1.12 5.12 17.23
N GLU A 312 -1.72 6.23 16.84
CA GLU A 312 -3.18 6.39 16.85
C GLU A 312 -3.85 5.45 15.86
N MET A 313 -3.36 5.33 14.62
CA MET A 313 -3.91 4.39 13.62
C MET A 313 -3.71 2.94 14.07
N LEU A 314 -2.55 2.59 14.63
CA LEU A 314 -2.28 1.26 15.17
C LEU A 314 -3.24 0.92 16.31
N SER A 315 -3.53 1.86 17.21
CA SER A 315 -4.46 1.65 18.31
C SER A 315 -5.90 1.41 17.86
N LYS A 316 -6.32 2.01 16.74
CA LYS A 316 -7.62 1.77 16.10
C LYS A 316 -7.64 0.44 15.31
N SER A 317 -6.52 0.03 14.74
CA SER A 317 -6.41 -1.15 13.87
C SER A 317 -6.34 -2.47 14.65
N ARG A 318 -5.55 -2.54 15.73
CA ARG A 318 -5.35 -3.77 16.52
C ARG A 318 -6.63 -4.41 17.03
N PRO A 319 -7.58 -3.68 17.66
CA PRO A 319 -8.82 -4.29 18.15
C PRO A 319 -9.72 -4.88 17.06
N VAL A 320 -9.49 -4.48 15.79
CA VAL A 320 -10.28 -5.00 14.65
C VAL A 320 -9.85 -6.41 14.29
N VAL A 321 -8.58 -6.80 14.53
CA VAL A 321 -8.09 -8.17 14.33
C VAL A 321 -8.88 -9.17 15.20
N GLU A 322 -9.22 -8.79 16.42
CA GLU A 322 -9.99 -9.62 17.35
C GLU A 322 -11.43 -9.91 16.88
N ARG A 323 -11.95 -9.08 15.97
CA ARG A 323 -13.31 -9.26 15.38
C ARG A 323 -13.36 -10.33 14.28
N ILE A 324 -12.20 -10.86 13.85
CA ILE A 324 -12.14 -11.94 12.88
C ILE A 324 -12.51 -13.24 13.60
N ALA A 325 -13.57 -13.90 13.16
CA ALA A 325 -14.12 -15.10 13.80
C ALA A 325 -14.10 -16.32 12.87
N GLN A 326 -14.27 -17.48 13.47
CA GLN A 326 -14.46 -18.75 12.76
C GLN A 326 -15.68 -18.71 11.85
#